data_48b98250df1c5f6f0f4cad6d2086d2bc
#
_entry.id   48b98250df1c5f6f0f4cad6d2086d2bc
#
_cell.length_a   1.000
_cell.length_b   1.000
_cell.length_c   1.000
_cell.angle_alpha   90.00
_cell.angle_beta   90.00
_cell.angle_gamma   90.00
#
_symmetry.space_group_name_H-M   'P 1'
#
loop_
_entity.id
_entity.type
_entity.pdbx_description
1 polymer ?
#
loop_
_entity_poly.entity_id
_entity_poly.type
_entity_poly.pdbx_seq_one_letter_code
_entity_poly.pdbx_strand_id
1 'polypeptide(L)'
;MCVAVAGALGHSLPRLRQFEAACLLHDMGRAGLDPGLFGNIWSWAREKGIPTRPREWRARYPQTAYGRETQAFLAHYGEALQKRGLDLTPEVKDHIEMRLGFARRLKKYLRPVKSDIQALDIPWAPWMEKIMLYYYYPEKLQGAAFWMHQLAEILVACEQLEAYSNQRRGKDYYARSGE
;
A
#
# COMPACT_ATOMS: atom_id res chain seq x y z
N MET A 1 17.31 -7.37 0.21
CA MET A 1 16.72 -8.52 0.93
C MET A 1 15.71 -9.28 0.05
N CYS A 2 14.62 -8.69 -0.42
CA CYS A 2 13.59 -9.37 -1.23
C CYS A 2 14.16 -10.21 -2.39
N VAL A 3 15.02 -9.60 -3.21
CA VAL A 3 15.64 -10.26 -4.39
C VAL A 3 16.53 -11.44 -4.00
N ALA A 4 17.27 -11.33 -2.90
CA ALA A 4 18.11 -12.42 -2.41
C ALA A 4 17.28 -13.63 -1.96
N VAL A 5 16.17 -13.39 -1.24
CA VAL A 5 15.23 -14.45 -0.84
C VAL A 5 14.60 -15.11 -2.06
N ALA A 6 14.10 -14.32 -3.02
CA ALA A 6 13.52 -14.84 -4.25
C ALA A 6 14.54 -15.62 -5.09
N GLY A 7 15.79 -15.15 -5.14
CA GLY A 7 16.90 -15.88 -5.81
C GLY A 7 17.19 -17.25 -5.17
N ALA A 8 17.21 -17.30 -3.83
CA ALA A 8 17.40 -18.54 -3.09
C ALA A 8 16.25 -19.56 -3.32
N LEU A 9 15.05 -19.08 -3.65
CA LEU A 9 13.90 -19.92 -4.04
C LEU A 9 13.88 -20.31 -5.51
N GLY A 10 14.94 -20.00 -6.28
CA GLY A 10 15.11 -20.47 -7.66
C GLY A 10 14.38 -19.64 -8.72
N HIS A 11 13.97 -18.41 -8.42
CA HIS A 11 13.40 -17.54 -9.45
C HIS A 11 14.46 -17.15 -10.50
N SER A 12 14.06 -17.12 -11.78
CA SER A 12 14.96 -16.81 -12.90
C SER A 12 15.46 -15.37 -12.86
N LEU A 13 16.65 -15.10 -13.40
CA LEU A 13 17.26 -13.77 -13.44
C LEU A 13 16.37 -12.69 -14.07
N PRO A 14 15.68 -12.93 -15.21
CA PRO A 14 14.74 -11.93 -15.75
C PRO A 14 13.60 -11.60 -14.78
N ARG A 15 13.06 -12.61 -14.08
CA ARG A 15 12.01 -12.40 -13.07
C ARG A 15 12.53 -11.65 -11.86
N LEU A 16 13.75 -11.92 -11.42
CA LEU A 16 14.38 -11.21 -10.30
C LEU A 16 14.58 -9.72 -10.60
N ARG A 17 15.00 -9.35 -11.82
CA ARG A 17 15.11 -7.95 -12.24
C ARG A 17 13.77 -7.22 -12.21
N GLN A 18 12.72 -7.86 -12.73
CA GLN A 18 11.36 -7.30 -12.66
C GLN A 18 10.85 -7.19 -11.21
N PHE A 19 11.15 -8.18 -10.39
CA PHE A 19 10.79 -8.17 -8.97
C PHE A 19 11.52 -7.08 -8.20
N GLU A 20 12.81 -6.86 -8.49
CA GLU A 20 13.59 -5.76 -7.92
C GLU A 20 12.95 -4.41 -8.23
N ALA A 21 12.59 -4.16 -9.49
CA ALA A 21 11.87 -2.94 -9.88
C ALA A 21 10.53 -2.82 -9.13
N ALA A 22 9.78 -3.91 -8.98
CA ALA A 22 8.54 -3.90 -8.21
C ALA A 22 8.79 -3.58 -6.72
N CYS A 23 9.83 -4.14 -6.12
CA CYS A 23 10.21 -3.85 -4.73
C CYS A 23 10.61 -2.39 -4.52
N LEU A 24 11.35 -1.80 -5.46
CA LEU A 24 11.76 -0.39 -5.38
C LEU A 24 10.58 0.58 -5.52
N LEU A 25 9.58 0.21 -6.30
CA LEU A 25 8.47 1.08 -6.67
C LEU A 25 7.18 0.85 -5.85
N HIS A 26 7.16 -0.17 -4.98
CA HIS A 26 5.92 -0.60 -4.30
C HIS A 26 5.26 0.50 -3.46
N ASP A 27 6.04 1.41 -2.91
CA ASP A 27 5.57 2.50 -2.05
C ASP A 27 5.32 3.83 -2.80
N MET A 28 5.45 3.88 -4.13
CA MET A 28 5.20 5.12 -4.89
C MET A 28 3.80 5.70 -4.69
N GLY A 29 2.83 4.86 -4.34
CA GLY A 29 1.49 5.34 -3.97
C GLY A 29 1.47 6.22 -2.71
N ARG A 30 2.56 6.28 -1.96
CA ARG A 30 2.74 7.13 -0.77
C ARG A 30 3.53 8.42 -1.05
N ALA A 31 3.82 8.73 -2.29
CA ALA A 31 4.52 9.97 -2.65
C ALA A 31 3.79 11.19 -2.07
N GLY A 32 4.55 12.13 -1.47
CA GLY A 32 3.99 13.31 -0.80
C GLY A 32 3.43 13.04 0.61
N LEU A 33 3.78 11.91 1.24
CA LEU A 33 3.37 11.59 2.61
C LEU A 33 3.95 12.59 3.61
N ASP A 34 3.07 13.28 4.35
CA ASP A 34 3.39 13.91 5.63
C ASP A 34 3.10 12.90 6.76
N PRO A 35 4.13 12.42 7.47
CA PRO A 35 3.95 11.42 8.53
C PRO A 35 3.09 11.90 9.69
N GLY A 36 3.16 13.20 10.01
CA GLY A 36 2.38 13.80 11.10
C GLY A 36 0.89 13.85 10.76
N LEU A 37 0.55 14.37 9.59
CA LEU A 37 -0.84 14.42 9.12
C LEU A 37 -1.42 13.02 8.93
N PHE A 38 -0.67 12.13 8.30
CA PHE A 38 -1.07 10.75 8.10
C PHE A 38 -1.30 10.03 9.43
N GLY A 39 -0.36 10.16 10.37
CA GLY A 39 -0.46 9.60 11.71
C GLY A 39 -1.68 10.11 12.46
N ASN A 40 -1.94 11.42 12.43
CA ASN A 40 -3.07 12.05 13.10
C ASN A 40 -4.42 11.50 12.58
N ILE A 41 -4.61 11.43 11.26
CA ILE A 41 -5.83 10.89 10.66
C ILE A 41 -6.04 9.42 11.07
N TRP A 42 -5.01 8.59 10.91
CA TRP A 42 -5.17 7.14 11.04
C TRP A 42 -5.08 6.62 12.46
N SER A 43 -4.40 7.31 13.39
CA SER A 43 -4.48 7.00 14.81
C SER A 43 -5.88 7.26 15.34
N TRP A 44 -6.45 8.42 15.02
CA TRP A 44 -7.83 8.73 15.36
C TRP A 44 -8.83 7.70 14.78
N ALA A 45 -8.69 7.35 13.51
CA ALA A 45 -9.58 6.38 12.89
C ALA A 45 -9.51 5.03 13.63
N ARG A 46 -8.33 4.59 14.03
CA ARG A 46 -8.14 3.37 14.81
C ARG A 46 -8.77 3.45 16.20
N GLU A 47 -8.55 4.54 16.94
CA GLU A 47 -9.15 4.77 18.26
C GLU A 47 -10.68 4.72 18.21
N LYS A 48 -11.28 5.13 17.09
CA LYS A 48 -12.72 5.08 16.85
C LYS A 48 -13.20 3.76 16.25
N GLY A 49 -12.33 2.78 16.05
CA GLY A 49 -12.67 1.53 15.39
C GLY A 49 -13.13 1.69 13.94
N ILE A 50 -12.69 2.77 13.27
CA ILE A 50 -13.00 3.03 11.87
C ILE A 50 -12.09 2.17 11.00
N PRO A 51 -12.60 1.47 9.98
CA PRO A 51 -11.80 0.69 9.06
C PRO A 51 -10.71 1.54 8.39
N THR A 52 -9.47 1.09 8.44
CA THR A 52 -8.32 1.84 7.92
C THR A 52 -7.73 1.24 6.66
N ARG A 53 -8.21 0.08 6.21
CA ARG A 53 -7.76 -0.60 4.99
C ARG A 53 -8.92 -0.81 4.02
N PRO A 54 -8.69 -0.85 2.72
CA PRO A 54 -9.74 -1.05 1.72
C PRO A 54 -10.57 -2.31 1.94
N ARG A 55 -9.92 -3.42 2.33
CA ARG A 55 -10.61 -4.69 2.64
C ARG A 55 -11.53 -4.58 3.86
N GLU A 56 -11.03 -4.00 4.95
CA GLU A 56 -11.80 -3.75 6.18
C GLU A 56 -12.97 -2.81 5.89
N TRP A 57 -12.71 -1.77 5.07
CA TRP A 57 -13.73 -0.82 4.65
C TRP A 57 -14.88 -1.53 3.91
N ARG A 58 -14.56 -2.31 2.89
CA ARG A 58 -15.57 -3.04 2.11
C ARG A 58 -16.31 -4.09 2.92
N ALA A 59 -15.66 -4.73 3.89
CA ALA A 59 -16.33 -5.66 4.79
C ALA A 59 -17.37 -4.95 5.67
N ARG A 60 -17.07 -3.74 6.16
CA ARG A 60 -17.99 -2.97 7.02
C ARG A 60 -19.04 -2.17 6.23
N TYR A 61 -18.69 -1.72 5.05
CA TYR A 61 -19.54 -0.90 4.15
C TYR A 61 -19.64 -1.56 2.77
N PRO A 62 -20.33 -2.69 2.64
CA PRO A 62 -20.37 -3.49 1.41
C PRO A 62 -21.04 -2.76 0.24
N GLN A 63 -21.88 -1.75 0.52
CA GLN A 63 -22.50 -0.88 -0.49
C GLN A 63 -21.49 0.09 -1.14
N THR A 64 -20.28 0.24 -0.59
CA THR A 64 -19.28 1.13 -1.17
C THR A 64 -18.75 0.53 -2.48
N ALA A 65 -18.99 1.22 -3.58
CA ALA A 65 -18.45 0.80 -4.87
C ALA A 65 -16.91 0.77 -4.85
N TYR A 66 -16.34 -0.24 -5.49
CA TYR A 66 -14.88 -0.38 -5.61
C TYR A 66 -14.24 0.91 -6.17
N GLY A 67 -13.24 1.40 -5.47
CA GLY A 67 -12.57 2.65 -5.84
C GLY A 67 -13.27 3.93 -5.33
N ARG A 68 -14.33 3.82 -4.54
CA ARG A 68 -15.03 4.95 -3.91
C ARG A 68 -14.82 5.03 -2.40
N GLU A 69 -13.92 4.22 -1.86
CA GLU A 69 -13.68 4.11 -0.42
C GLU A 69 -13.31 5.45 0.22
N THR A 70 -12.45 6.25 -0.44
CA THR A 70 -12.07 7.60 0.04
C THR A 70 -13.27 8.53 0.12
N GLN A 71 -14.13 8.52 -0.90
CA GLN A 71 -15.32 9.36 -0.92
C GLN A 71 -16.32 8.94 0.16
N ALA A 72 -16.52 7.63 0.32
CA ALA A 72 -17.38 7.08 1.36
C ALA A 72 -16.85 7.42 2.76
N PHE A 73 -15.53 7.32 2.98
CA PHE A 73 -14.90 7.74 4.24
C PHE A 73 -15.20 9.21 4.55
N LEU A 74 -15.02 10.10 3.59
CA LEU A 74 -15.28 11.53 3.77
C LEU A 74 -16.75 11.82 4.02
N ALA A 75 -17.67 11.10 3.37
CA ALA A 75 -19.10 11.24 3.59
C ALA A 75 -19.51 10.81 5.01
N HIS A 76 -18.90 9.74 5.54
CA HIS A 76 -19.21 9.25 6.88
C HIS A 76 -18.52 10.02 8.01
N TYR A 77 -17.29 10.46 7.78
CA TYR A 77 -16.40 10.92 8.85
C TYR A 77 -15.80 12.31 8.62
N GLY A 78 -16.12 12.99 7.52
CA GLY A 78 -15.58 14.30 7.19
C GLY A 78 -15.86 15.35 8.27
N GLU A 79 -17.10 15.43 8.76
CA GLU A 79 -17.45 16.35 9.86
C GLU A 79 -16.69 16.05 11.16
N ALA A 80 -16.47 14.77 11.46
CA ALA A 80 -15.74 14.36 12.66
C ALA A 80 -14.25 14.75 12.56
N LEU A 81 -13.66 14.70 11.36
CA LEU A 81 -12.31 15.20 11.12
C LEU A 81 -12.25 16.73 11.31
N GLN A 82 -13.21 17.48 10.75
CA GLN A 82 -13.26 18.94 10.88
C GLN A 82 -13.42 19.37 12.34
N LYS A 83 -14.28 18.69 13.12
CA LYS A 83 -14.43 18.93 14.58
C LYS A 83 -13.14 18.73 15.38
N ARG A 84 -12.17 17.99 14.81
CA ARG A 84 -10.82 17.81 15.38
C ARG A 84 -9.79 18.83 14.85
N GLY A 85 -10.20 19.81 14.06
CA GLY A 85 -9.33 20.80 13.45
C GLY A 85 -8.59 20.28 12.19
N LEU A 86 -9.07 19.19 11.57
CA LEU A 86 -8.57 18.68 10.30
C LEU A 86 -9.51 19.12 9.18
N ASP A 87 -9.30 20.33 8.65
CA ASP A 87 -10.05 20.81 7.51
C ASP A 87 -9.90 19.87 6.30
N LEU A 88 -10.99 19.67 5.55
CA LEU A 88 -11.00 18.77 4.40
C LEU A 88 -10.30 19.37 3.18
N THR A 89 -9.07 19.81 3.37
CA THR A 89 -8.20 20.34 2.32
C THR A 89 -7.88 19.27 1.27
N PRO A 90 -7.40 19.64 0.08
CA PRO A 90 -6.88 18.67 -0.90
C PRO A 90 -5.81 17.76 -0.31
N GLU A 91 -4.96 18.27 0.56
CA GLU A 91 -3.91 17.51 1.23
C GLU A 91 -4.46 16.45 2.19
N VAL A 92 -5.42 16.79 3.06
CA VAL A 92 -6.09 15.82 3.95
C VAL A 92 -6.79 14.73 3.13
N LYS A 93 -7.50 15.12 2.05
CA LYS A 93 -8.15 14.16 1.15
C LYS A 93 -7.13 13.21 0.48
N ASP A 94 -5.98 13.76 0.06
CA ASP A 94 -4.90 13.00 -0.54
C ASP A 94 -4.29 12.00 0.45
N HIS A 95 -4.12 12.37 1.72
CA HIS A 95 -3.65 11.46 2.77
C HIS A 95 -4.64 10.34 3.10
N ILE A 96 -5.94 10.59 2.98
CA ILE A 96 -6.96 9.53 3.05
C ILE A 96 -6.86 8.59 1.85
N GLU A 97 -6.68 9.16 0.64
CA GLU A 97 -6.48 8.41 -0.60
C GLU A 97 -5.22 7.53 -0.58
N MET A 98 -4.14 7.97 0.07
CA MET A 98 -2.90 7.17 0.24
C MET A 98 -3.15 5.81 0.88
N ARG A 99 -4.22 5.66 1.64
CA ARG A 99 -4.53 4.41 2.32
C ARG A 99 -5.74 3.71 1.73
N LEU A 100 -6.85 4.39 1.58
CA LEU A 100 -8.08 3.79 1.06
C LEU A 100 -8.11 3.70 -0.48
N GLY A 101 -7.40 4.58 -1.16
CA GLY A 101 -7.28 4.64 -2.62
C GLY A 101 -5.91 4.25 -3.15
N PHE A 102 -5.10 3.53 -2.40
CA PHE A 102 -3.71 3.24 -2.72
C PHE A 102 -3.49 2.71 -4.15
N ALA A 103 -4.35 1.82 -4.64
CA ALA A 103 -4.24 1.29 -5.99
C ALA A 103 -4.33 2.38 -7.08
N ARG A 104 -5.18 3.39 -6.89
CA ARG A 104 -5.30 4.51 -7.85
C ARG A 104 -4.06 5.39 -7.80
N ARG A 105 -3.57 5.68 -6.60
CA ARG A 105 -2.34 6.47 -6.43
C ARG A 105 -1.14 5.75 -7.02
N LEU A 106 -0.95 4.47 -6.69
CA LEU A 106 0.15 3.67 -7.25
C LEU A 106 0.12 3.71 -8.77
N LYS A 107 -1.03 3.46 -9.40
CA LYS A 107 -1.19 3.52 -10.85
C LYS A 107 -0.84 4.90 -11.43
N LYS A 108 -1.28 5.97 -10.76
CA LYS A 108 -1.00 7.36 -11.16
C LYS A 108 0.52 7.62 -11.20
N TYR A 109 1.23 7.26 -10.14
CA TYR A 109 2.66 7.52 -10.03
C TYR A 109 3.54 6.54 -10.82
N LEU A 110 3.11 5.32 -11.03
CA LEU A 110 3.82 4.36 -11.88
C LEU A 110 3.74 4.71 -13.38
N ARG A 111 2.70 5.40 -13.80
CA ARG A 111 2.48 5.68 -15.23
C ARG A 111 3.69 6.35 -15.93
N PRO A 112 4.30 7.43 -15.41
CA PRO A 112 5.48 8.04 -16.02
C PRO A 112 6.72 7.17 -15.92
N VAL A 113 6.87 6.39 -14.84
CA VAL A 113 8.09 5.61 -14.54
C VAL A 113 8.19 4.32 -15.37
N LYS A 114 7.07 3.82 -15.91
CA LYS A 114 7.09 2.56 -16.68
C LYS A 114 7.97 2.63 -17.92
N SER A 115 7.98 3.75 -18.63
CA SER A 115 8.84 3.96 -19.79
C SER A 115 10.33 3.97 -19.40
N ASP A 116 10.65 4.57 -18.26
CA ASP A 116 12.03 4.64 -17.76
C ASP A 116 12.56 3.26 -17.37
N ILE A 117 11.70 2.43 -16.71
CA ILE A 117 12.03 1.04 -16.38
C ILE A 117 12.25 0.20 -17.64
N GLN A 118 11.42 0.40 -18.67
CA GLN A 118 11.58 -0.30 -19.95
C GLN A 118 12.87 0.12 -20.68
N ALA A 119 13.29 1.38 -20.56
CA ALA A 119 14.54 1.87 -21.11
C ALA A 119 15.79 1.25 -20.44
N LEU A 120 15.65 0.65 -19.27
CA LEU A 120 16.67 -0.13 -18.57
C LEU A 120 16.64 -1.64 -18.93
N ASP A 121 16.04 -2.01 -20.05
CA ASP A 121 15.84 -3.41 -20.47
C ASP A 121 15.11 -4.28 -19.45
N ILE A 122 14.22 -3.67 -18.65
CA ILE A 122 13.34 -4.38 -17.72
C ILE A 122 11.90 -4.32 -18.26
N PRO A 123 11.41 -5.38 -18.89
CA PRO A 123 10.04 -5.40 -19.43
C PRO A 123 9.01 -5.24 -18.31
N TRP A 124 8.16 -4.23 -18.43
CA TRP A 124 7.07 -4.05 -17.47
C TRP A 124 6.00 -5.13 -17.67
N ALA A 125 5.79 -5.95 -16.65
CA ALA A 125 4.77 -7.01 -16.68
C ALA A 125 3.58 -6.69 -15.74
N PRO A 126 2.34 -7.03 -16.13
CA PRO A 126 1.15 -6.74 -15.32
C PRO A 126 1.18 -7.34 -13.90
N TRP A 127 1.88 -8.46 -13.71
CA TRP A 127 2.02 -9.11 -12.42
C TRP A 127 2.79 -8.24 -11.39
N MET A 128 3.67 -7.37 -11.84
CA MET A 128 4.43 -6.46 -10.96
C MET A 128 3.49 -5.58 -10.15
N GLU A 129 2.48 -4.97 -10.80
CA GLU A 129 1.48 -4.16 -10.09
C GLU A 129 0.63 -4.99 -9.11
N LYS A 130 0.32 -6.24 -9.47
CA LYS A 130 -0.46 -7.12 -8.60
C LYS A 130 0.26 -7.43 -7.29
N ILE A 131 1.56 -7.75 -7.35
CA ILE A 131 2.34 -8.02 -6.13
C ILE A 131 2.57 -6.77 -5.29
N MET A 132 2.81 -5.60 -5.89
CA MET A 132 2.91 -4.33 -5.17
C MET A 132 1.62 -3.99 -4.40
N LEU A 133 0.47 -4.40 -4.93
CA LEU A 133 -0.83 -4.15 -4.34
C LEU A 133 -1.27 -5.22 -3.33
N TYR A 134 -0.55 -6.32 -3.19
CA TYR A 134 -0.98 -7.48 -2.40
C TYR A 134 -1.31 -7.15 -0.96
N TYR A 135 -0.53 -6.29 -0.32
CA TYR A 135 -0.77 -5.88 1.07
C TYR A 135 -2.15 -5.25 1.29
N TYR A 136 -2.63 -4.46 0.33
CA TYR A 136 -3.92 -3.77 0.41
C TYR A 136 -5.07 -4.50 -0.29
N TYR A 137 -4.75 -5.32 -1.29
CA TYR A 137 -5.70 -5.96 -2.20
C TYR A 137 -5.27 -7.41 -2.49
N PRO A 138 -5.20 -8.30 -1.47
CA PRO A 138 -4.75 -9.68 -1.66
C PRO A 138 -5.62 -10.46 -2.65
N GLU A 139 -6.90 -10.07 -2.79
CA GLU A 139 -7.83 -10.64 -3.75
C GLU A 139 -7.40 -10.49 -5.22
N LYS A 140 -6.50 -9.55 -5.54
CA LYS A 140 -5.96 -9.36 -6.89
C LYS A 140 -5.03 -10.49 -7.35
N LEU A 141 -4.54 -11.31 -6.42
CA LEU A 141 -3.77 -12.52 -6.72
C LEU A 141 -4.62 -13.80 -6.69
N GLN A 142 -5.92 -13.71 -6.42
CA GLN A 142 -6.79 -14.90 -6.45
C GLN A 142 -6.71 -15.59 -7.81
N GLY A 143 -6.41 -16.88 -7.82
CA GLY A 143 -6.20 -17.67 -9.04
C GLY A 143 -4.88 -17.41 -9.78
N ALA A 144 -3.99 -16.59 -9.23
CA ALA A 144 -2.66 -16.37 -9.81
C ALA A 144 -1.74 -17.59 -9.59
N ALA A 145 -0.70 -17.69 -10.41
CA ALA A 145 0.31 -18.75 -10.27
C ALA A 145 1.04 -18.66 -8.91
N PHE A 146 1.39 -19.79 -8.34
CA PHE A 146 2.04 -19.91 -7.03
C PHE A 146 3.26 -18.98 -6.85
N TRP A 147 4.13 -18.90 -7.89
CA TRP A 147 5.30 -18.02 -7.83
C TRP A 147 4.97 -16.53 -7.64
N MET A 148 3.78 -16.07 -8.08
CA MET A 148 3.34 -14.68 -7.84
C MET A 148 2.96 -14.47 -6.38
N HIS A 149 2.32 -15.43 -5.75
CA HIS A 149 2.05 -15.42 -4.31
C HIS A 149 3.36 -15.39 -3.52
N GLN A 150 4.33 -16.26 -3.88
CA GLN A 150 5.65 -16.25 -3.24
C GLN A 150 6.31 -14.86 -3.29
N LEU A 151 6.38 -14.23 -4.47
CA LEU A 151 7.00 -12.91 -4.59
C LEU A 151 6.25 -11.84 -3.81
N ALA A 152 4.92 -11.87 -3.80
CA ALA A 152 4.10 -10.94 -3.04
C ALA A 152 4.30 -11.10 -1.52
N GLU A 153 4.36 -12.33 -1.03
CA GLU A 153 4.60 -12.65 0.38
C GLU A 153 6.02 -12.29 0.81
N ILE A 154 7.03 -12.52 -0.04
CA ILE A 154 8.40 -12.07 0.20
C ILE A 154 8.45 -10.54 0.34
N LEU A 155 7.80 -9.80 -0.56
CA LEU A 155 7.76 -8.34 -0.48
C LEU A 155 7.16 -7.88 0.85
N VAL A 156 6.00 -8.42 1.22
CA VAL A 156 5.31 -8.05 2.48
C VAL A 156 6.13 -8.44 3.70
N ALA A 157 6.68 -9.65 3.74
CA ALA A 157 7.48 -10.11 4.87
C ALA A 157 8.74 -9.27 5.06
N CYS A 158 9.45 -8.94 3.96
CA CYS A 158 10.64 -8.10 4.01
C CYS A 158 10.31 -6.67 4.45
N GLU A 159 9.19 -6.10 3.99
CA GLU A 159 8.73 -4.77 4.43
C GLU A 159 8.40 -4.76 5.93
N GLN A 160 7.72 -5.81 6.42
CA GLN A 160 7.40 -5.94 7.84
C GLN A 160 8.67 -6.08 8.69
N LEU A 161 9.61 -6.92 8.27
CA LEU A 161 10.88 -7.11 8.97
C LEU A 161 11.69 -5.82 9.02
N GLU A 162 11.78 -5.10 7.90
CA GLU A 162 12.48 -3.81 7.85
C GLU A 162 11.81 -2.77 8.77
N ALA A 163 10.47 -2.71 8.75
CA ALA A 163 9.72 -1.79 9.60
C ALA A 163 9.92 -2.10 11.09
N TYR A 164 9.99 -3.38 11.46
CA TYR A 164 10.26 -3.84 12.81
C TYR A 164 11.70 -3.53 13.25
N SER A 165 12.67 -3.86 12.40
CA SER A 165 14.10 -3.71 12.71
C SER A 165 14.55 -2.25 12.82
N ASN A 166 13.97 -1.36 12.03
CA ASN A 166 14.40 0.04 11.93
C ASN A 166 13.65 1.00 12.86
N GLN A 167 12.73 0.52 13.68
CA GLN A 167 11.92 1.34 14.62
C GLN A 167 11.50 2.68 14.01
N ARG A 168 11.02 2.67 12.76
CA ARG A 168 10.67 3.91 12.03
C ARG A 168 9.63 4.69 12.83
N ARG A 169 9.93 5.95 13.14
CA ARG A 169 8.99 6.88 13.79
C ARG A 169 7.63 6.80 13.09
N GLY A 170 6.56 6.59 13.87
CA GLY A 170 5.19 6.41 13.36
C GLY A 170 4.81 4.96 13.01
N LYS A 171 5.70 3.98 13.14
CA LYS A 171 5.40 2.55 13.07
C LYS A 171 5.45 1.84 14.44
N ASP A 172 5.48 2.59 15.52
CA ASP A 172 5.52 2.10 16.91
C ASP A 172 4.34 1.18 17.30
N TYR A 173 3.32 1.11 16.45
CA TYR A 173 2.20 0.20 16.67
C TYR A 173 2.56 -1.29 16.53
N TYR A 174 3.73 -1.64 15.99
CA TYR A 174 4.22 -3.01 16.01
C TYR A 174 4.86 -3.39 17.34
N ALA A 175 5.44 -2.45 18.06
CA ALA A 175 5.99 -2.68 19.39
C ALA A 175 4.91 -2.94 20.46
N ARG A 176 3.67 -2.48 20.21
CA ARG A 176 2.56 -2.61 21.16
C ARG A 176 1.62 -3.78 20.90
N SER A 177 1.75 -4.46 19.76
CA SER A 177 0.91 -5.63 19.42
C SER A 177 1.55 -6.96 19.79
N GLY A 178 2.66 -6.93 20.52
CA GLY A 178 3.36 -8.10 21.06
C GLY A 178 3.16 -8.30 22.56
N GLU A 179 2.22 -7.55 23.19
CA GLU A 179 1.77 -7.79 24.56
C GLU A 179 0.46 -8.55 24.57
#